data_b6867916cd5f24f73011bcfe9b83f416
#
_entry.id   b6867916cd5f24f73011bcfe9b83f416
#
_cell.length_a   1.000
_cell.length_b   1.000
_cell.length_c   1.000
_cell.angle_alpha   90.00
_cell.angle_beta   90.00
_cell.angle_gamma   90.00
#
_symmetry.space_group_name_H-M   'P 1'
#
loop_
_entity.id
_entity.type
_entity.pdbx_description
1 polymer ?
#
loop_
_entity_poly.entity_id
_entity_poly.type
_entity_poly.pdbx_seq_one_letter_code
_entity_poly.pdbx_strand_id
1 'polypeptide(L)'
;MADRLRAAMNEARKRRDQARTLLLSTILADIKNREIELGHTPTDDETAEVLRRGIKKRRESVEAYDKAGRAERAATEAAEIKALEEFLPAAVPPDEIRAAVREAIAGGAKDMGKVMGAVMPRFKGRADGKLVNQIVREELAGSTKS
;
A
#
# COMPACT_ATOMS: atom_id res chain seq x y z
N MET A 1 12.28 -4.14 6.02
CA MET A 1 11.62 -4.34 4.71
C MET A 1 12.59 -4.18 3.54
N ALA A 2 13.36 -3.13 3.49
CA ALA A 2 14.34 -2.91 2.41
C ALA A 2 15.36 -4.04 2.31
N ASP A 3 15.80 -4.61 3.42
CA ASP A 3 16.75 -5.74 3.43
C ASP A 3 16.15 -6.99 2.79
N ARG A 4 14.86 -7.25 3.00
CA ARG A 4 14.14 -8.36 2.36
C ARG A 4 14.07 -8.16 0.85
N LEU A 5 13.85 -6.94 0.41
CA LEU A 5 13.82 -6.60 -1.02
C LEU A 5 15.19 -6.80 -1.67
N ARG A 6 16.26 -6.39 -0.99
CA ARG A 6 17.63 -6.59 -1.49
C ARG A 6 17.98 -8.08 -1.56
N ALA A 7 17.64 -8.84 -0.53
CA ALA A 7 17.87 -10.28 -0.48
C ALA A 7 17.10 -10.98 -1.63
N ALA A 8 15.85 -10.60 -1.85
CA ALA A 8 15.03 -11.15 -2.93
C ALA A 8 15.60 -10.79 -4.31
N MET A 9 16.10 -9.57 -4.48
CA MET A 9 16.75 -9.15 -5.72
C MET A 9 18.02 -9.97 -6.00
N ASN A 10 18.86 -10.17 -4.99
CA ASN A 10 20.07 -10.96 -5.11
C ASN A 10 19.77 -12.41 -5.45
N GLU A 11 18.73 -12.98 -4.83
CA GLU A 11 18.26 -14.32 -5.13
C GLU A 11 17.74 -14.45 -6.57
N ALA A 12 16.96 -13.48 -7.03
CA ALA A 12 16.47 -13.44 -8.40
C ALA A 12 17.63 -13.34 -9.40
N ARG A 13 18.64 -12.55 -9.08
CA ARG A 13 19.85 -12.42 -9.91
C ARG A 13 20.60 -13.74 -10.02
N LYS A 14 20.76 -14.47 -8.90
CA LYS A 14 21.39 -15.78 -8.89
C LYS A 14 20.63 -16.81 -9.72
N ARG A 15 19.30 -16.74 -9.69
CA ARG A 15 18.43 -17.62 -10.49
C ARG A 15 18.31 -17.20 -11.94
N ARG A 16 18.93 -16.10 -12.32
CA ARG A 16 18.83 -15.50 -13.66
C ARG A 16 17.39 -15.10 -14.04
N ASP A 17 16.59 -14.77 -13.03
CA ASP A 17 15.25 -14.20 -13.22
C ASP A 17 15.39 -12.70 -13.48
N GLN A 18 15.53 -12.35 -14.75
CA GLN A 18 15.77 -10.97 -15.17
C GLN A 18 14.59 -10.05 -14.88
N ALA A 19 13.38 -10.53 -15.10
CA ALA A 19 12.17 -9.72 -14.87
C ALA A 19 12.03 -9.36 -13.38
N ARG A 20 12.20 -10.32 -12.50
CA ARG A 20 12.12 -10.10 -11.06
C ARG A 20 13.28 -9.22 -10.56
N THR A 21 14.47 -9.43 -11.07
CA THR A 21 15.65 -8.62 -10.74
C THR A 21 15.43 -7.16 -11.12
N LEU A 22 14.92 -6.91 -12.32
CA LEU A 22 14.64 -5.56 -12.78
C LEU A 22 13.54 -4.88 -11.94
N LEU A 23 12.47 -5.60 -11.65
CA LEU A 23 11.37 -5.11 -10.82
C LEU A 23 11.87 -4.66 -9.45
N LEU A 24 12.59 -5.53 -8.76
CA LEU A 24 13.10 -5.24 -7.42
C LEU A 24 14.15 -4.15 -7.43
N SER A 25 15.00 -4.09 -8.43
CA SER A 25 15.95 -3.01 -8.65
C SER A 25 15.25 -1.66 -8.77
N THR A 26 14.18 -1.61 -9.54
CA THR A 26 13.38 -0.39 -9.75
C THR A 26 12.76 0.08 -8.43
N ILE A 27 12.19 -0.83 -7.66
CA ILE A 27 11.60 -0.50 -6.37
C ILE A 27 12.67 -0.02 -5.37
N LEU A 28 13.83 -0.67 -5.36
CA LEU A 28 14.93 -0.24 -4.48
C LEU A 28 15.43 1.16 -4.85
N ALA A 29 15.44 1.49 -6.14
CA ALA A 29 15.77 2.85 -6.61
C ALA A 29 14.72 3.86 -6.12
N ASP A 30 13.44 3.52 -6.17
CA ASP A 30 12.36 4.37 -5.67
C ASP A 30 12.50 4.60 -4.16
N ILE A 31 12.86 3.56 -3.42
CA ILE A 31 13.11 3.65 -1.97
C ILE A 31 14.31 4.58 -1.70
N LYS A 32 15.37 4.46 -2.49
CA LYS A 32 16.54 5.33 -2.37
C LYS A 32 16.19 6.79 -2.63
N ASN A 33 15.39 7.05 -3.65
CA ASN A 33 14.90 8.39 -3.95
C ASN A 33 14.07 8.95 -2.80
N ARG A 34 13.24 8.11 -2.18
CA ARG A 34 12.44 8.51 -1.01
C ARG A 34 13.32 8.81 0.18
N GLU A 35 14.37 8.04 0.40
CA GLU A 35 15.37 8.29 1.45
C GLU A 35 15.99 9.68 1.29
N ILE A 36 16.34 10.05 0.06
CA ILE A 36 16.89 11.38 -0.25
C ILE A 36 15.89 12.49 0.08
N GLU A 37 14.63 12.32 -0.31
CA GLU A 37 13.57 13.29 -0.02
C GLU A 37 13.33 13.44 1.48
N LEU A 38 13.32 12.33 2.23
CA LEU A 38 13.07 12.32 3.66
C LEU A 38 14.26 12.85 4.47
N GLY A 39 15.48 12.69 3.96
CA GLY A 39 16.71 13.05 4.67
C GLY A 39 17.11 12.04 5.76
N HIS A 40 16.48 10.87 5.79
CA HIS A 40 16.79 9.78 6.74
C HIS A 40 16.43 8.43 6.11
N THR A 41 16.92 7.35 6.69
CA THR A 41 16.56 6.00 6.27
C THR A 41 15.07 5.78 6.44
N PRO A 42 14.34 5.36 5.39
CA PRO A 42 12.90 5.13 5.49
C PRO A 42 12.57 4.04 6.52
N THR A 43 11.54 4.28 7.30
CA THR A 43 10.97 3.27 8.18
C THR A 43 10.27 2.19 7.34
N ASP A 44 9.89 1.08 7.95
CA ASP A 44 9.12 0.04 7.26
C ASP A 44 7.80 0.58 6.72
N ASP A 45 7.13 1.46 7.48
CA ASP A 45 5.89 2.10 7.02
C ASP A 45 6.12 3.00 5.80
N GLU A 46 7.20 3.78 5.82
CA GLU A 46 7.57 4.64 4.68
C GLU A 46 7.97 3.82 3.46
N THR A 47 8.65 2.71 3.67
CA THR A 47 9.00 1.76 2.61
C THR A 47 7.74 1.12 2.02
N ALA A 48 6.80 0.72 2.87
CA ALA A 48 5.51 0.17 2.44
C ALA A 48 4.72 1.16 1.58
N GLU A 49 4.78 2.46 1.90
CA GLU A 49 4.15 3.50 1.07
C GLU A 49 4.75 3.58 -0.33
N VAL A 50 6.08 3.47 -0.44
CA VAL A 50 6.76 3.44 -1.74
C VAL A 50 6.27 2.26 -2.57
N LEU A 51 6.16 1.08 -1.96
CA LEU A 51 5.63 -0.12 -2.60
C LEU A 51 4.19 0.08 -3.07
N ARG A 52 3.34 0.68 -2.24
CA ARG A 52 1.94 0.95 -2.59
C ARG A 52 1.80 1.92 -3.76
N ARG A 53 2.62 2.95 -3.80
CA ARG A 53 2.66 3.89 -4.94
C ARG A 53 3.07 3.17 -6.22
N GLY A 54 4.07 2.29 -6.13
CA GLY A 54 4.51 1.48 -7.27
C GLY A 54 3.41 0.54 -7.76
N ILE A 55 2.68 -0.08 -6.85
CA ILE A 55 1.54 -0.93 -7.16
C ILE A 55 0.41 -0.13 -7.83
N LYS A 56 0.09 1.03 -7.29
CA LYS A 56 -0.95 1.91 -7.85
C LYS A 56 -0.64 2.31 -9.28
N LYS A 57 0.59 2.72 -9.55
CA LYS A 57 1.07 3.05 -10.92
C LYS A 57 0.85 1.88 -11.87
N ARG A 58 1.18 0.67 -11.42
CA ARG A 58 1.03 -0.53 -12.24
C ARG A 58 -0.42 -0.91 -12.47
N ARG A 59 -1.29 -0.68 -11.49
CA ARG A 59 -2.75 -0.87 -11.69
C ARG A 59 -3.30 0.06 -12.75
N GLU A 60 -2.87 1.31 -12.75
CA GLU A 60 -3.23 2.29 -13.77
C GLU A 60 -2.74 1.84 -15.16
N SER A 61 -1.52 1.28 -15.22
CA SER A 61 -0.97 0.71 -16.46
C SER A 61 -1.76 -0.49 -16.93
N VAL A 62 -2.18 -1.38 -16.03
CA VAL A 62 -3.02 -2.54 -16.37
C VAL A 62 -4.31 -2.08 -17.03
N GLU A 63 -4.98 -1.11 -16.43
CA GLU A 63 -6.23 -0.56 -17.00
C GLU A 63 -6.00 0.06 -18.37
N ALA A 64 -4.93 0.81 -18.53
CA ALA A 64 -4.60 1.44 -19.82
C ALA A 64 -4.30 0.40 -20.90
N TYR A 65 -3.54 -0.64 -20.58
CA TYR A 65 -3.23 -1.71 -21.53
C TYR A 65 -4.46 -2.54 -21.88
N ASP A 66 -5.33 -2.83 -20.92
CA ASP A 66 -6.57 -3.55 -21.17
C ASP A 66 -7.48 -2.76 -22.13
N LYS A 67 -7.61 -1.46 -21.91
CA LYS A 67 -8.39 -0.58 -22.79
C LYS A 67 -7.80 -0.47 -24.20
N ALA A 68 -6.48 -0.58 -24.31
CA ALA A 68 -5.77 -0.52 -25.58
C ALA A 68 -5.72 -1.90 -26.30
N GLY A 69 -6.29 -2.95 -25.70
CA GLY A 69 -6.27 -4.29 -26.26
C GLY A 69 -4.91 -5.00 -26.17
N ARG A 70 -4.05 -4.53 -25.25
CA ARG A 70 -2.70 -5.09 -25.05
C ARG A 70 -2.67 -6.01 -23.84
N ALA A 71 -3.37 -7.14 -23.96
CA ALA A 71 -3.55 -8.09 -22.87
C ALA A 71 -2.24 -8.65 -22.30
N GLU A 72 -1.24 -8.90 -23.15
CA GLU A 72 0.06 -9.43 -22.71
C GLU A 72 0.80 -8.44 -21.79
N ARG A 73 0.77 -7.16 -22.13
CA ARG A 73 1.39 -6.12 -21.31
C ARG A 73 0.64 -5.91 -20.01
N ALA A 74 -0.68 -5.96 -20.05
CA ALA A 74 -1.51 -5.91 -18.85
C ALA A 74 -1.19 -7.06 -17.90
N ALA A 75 -1.03 -8.27 -18.44
CA ALA A 75 -0.68 -9.46 -17.65
C ALA A 75 0.70 -9.33 -17.00
N THR A 76 1.69 -8.77 -17.72
CA THR A 76 3.02 -8.52 -17.19
C THR A 76 2.97 -7.55 -16.00
N GLU A 77 2.25 -6.44 -16.14
CA GLU A 77 2.08 -5.47 -15.06
C GLU A 77 1.34 -6.07 -13.86
N ALA A 78 0.32 -6.88 -14.12
CA ALA A 78 -0.44 -7.56 -13.06
C ALA A 78 0.45 -8.55 -12.28
N ALA A 79 1.34 -9.25 -12.96
CA ALA A 79 2.31 -10.15 -12.32
C ALA A 79 3.30 -9.37 -11.44
N GLU A 80 3.73 -8.19 -11.86
CA GLU A 80 4.59 -7.32 -11.07
C GLU A 80 3.89 -6.83 -9.81
N ILE A 81 2.61 -6.46 -9.90
CA ILE A 81 1.78 -6.08 -8.75
C ILE A 81 1.78 -7.21 -7.72
N LYS A 82 1.51 -8.42 -8.18
CA LYS A 82 1.46 -9.60 -7.31
C LYS A 82 2.78 -9.85 -6.60
N ALA A 83 3.89 -9.72 -7.32
CA ALA A 83 5.23 -9.87 -6.76
C ALA A 83 5.52 -8.83 -5.68
N LEU A 84 5.12 -7.59 -5.88
CA LEU A 84 5.32 -6.51 -4.91
C LEU A 84 4.44 -6.67 -3.67
N GLU A 85 3.20 -7.14 -3.84
CA GLU A 85 2.28 -7.37 -2.73
C GLU A 85 2.82 -8.37 -1.71
N GLU A 86 3.66 -9.32 -2.13
CA GLU A 86 4.30 -10.29 -1.25
C GLU A 86 5.16 -9.65 -0.17
N PHE A 87 5.68 -8.45 -0.41
CA PHE A 87 6.54 -7.72 0.53
C PHE A 87 5.77 -6.79 1.46
N LEU A 88 4.49 -6.56 1.18
CA LEU A 88 3.66 -5.72 2.03
C LEU A 88 3.19 -6.49 3.26
N PRO A 89 3.00 -5.80 4.41
CA PRO A 89 2.31 -6.41 5.53
C PRO A 89 0.92 -6.88 5.09
N ALA A 90 0.42 -7.93 5.72
CA ALA A 90 -0.91 -8.41 5.44
C ALA A 90 -1.92 -7.27 5.53
N ALA A 91 -2.81 -7.15 4.52
CA ALA A 91 -3.83 -6.11 4.50
C ALA A 91 -4.77 -6.30 5.70
N VAL A 92 -5.10 -5.20 6.39
CA VAL A 92 -6.04 -5.23 7.49
C VAL A 92 -7.44 -5.45 6.92
N PRO A 93 -8.22 -6.44 7.41
CA PRO A 93 -9.59 -6.63 6.94
C PRO A 93 -10.44 -5.38 7.20
N PRO A 94 -11.35 -5.01 6.26
CA PRO A 94 -12.23 -3.86 6.47
C PRO A 94 -13.02 -3.90 7.79
N ASP A 95 -13.42 -5.08 8.23
CA ASP A 95 -14.16 -5.25 9.50
C ASP A 95 -13.33 -4.84 10.71
N GLU A 96 -12.04 -5.08 10.69
CA GLU A 96 -11.13 -4.66 11.77
C GLU A 96 -10.98 -3.14 11.81
N ILE A 97 -10.93 -2.50 10.65
CA ILE A 97 -10.90 -1.03 10.53
C ILE A 97 -12.23 -0.46 11.07
N ARG A 98 -13.34 -1.05 10.67
CA ARG A 98 -14.69 -0.65 11.10
C ARG A 98 -14.86 -0.74 12.62
N ALA A 99 -14.38 -1.80 13.22
CA ALA A 99 -14.40 -1.99 14.67
C ALA A 99 -13.62 -0.90 15.39
N ALA A 100 -12.43 -0.55 14.89
CA ALA A 100 -11.61 0.52 15.45
C ALA A 100 -12.28 1.89 15.30
N VAL A 101 -12.94 2.14 14.17
CA VAL A 101 -13.67 3.39 13.93
C VAL A 101 -14.84 3.51 14.91
N ARG A 102 -15.62 2.46 15.09
CA ARG A 102 -16.74 2.42 16.04
C ARG A 102 -16.28 2.65 17.48
N GLU A 103 -15.15 2.06 17.84
CA GLU A 103 -14.53 2.26 19.15
C GLU A 103 -14.14 3.73 19.37
N ALA A 104 -13.53 4.37 18.36
CA ALA A 104 -13.16 5.78 18.41
C ALA A 104 -14.40 6.68 18.57
N ILE A 105 -15.47 6.41 17.82
CA ILE A 105 -16.73 7.17 17.90
C ILE A 105 -17.36 6.99 19.28
N ALA A 106 -17.39 5.77 19.80
CA ALA A 106 -17.91 5.48 21.14
C ALA A 106 -17.11 6.18 22.24
N GLY A 107 -15.80 6.37 22.02
CA GLY A 107 -14.91 7.08 22.93
C GLY A 107 -15.01 8.61 22.87
N GLY A 108 -15.88 9.16 22.03
CA GLY A 108 -16.13 10.59 21.94
C GLY A 108 -15.65 11.32 20.69
N ALA A 109 -14.96 10.64 19.79
CA ALA A 109 -14.55 11.21 18.52
C ALA A 109 -15.78 11.32 17.59
N LYS A 110 -16.24 12.52 17.28
CA LYS A 110 -17.50 12.75 16.55
C LYS A 110 -17.34 13.40 15.20
N ASP A 111 -16.14 13.84 14.85
CA ASP A 111 -15.88 14.42 13.53
C ASP A 111 -14.82 13.63 12.80
N MET A 112 -14.76 13.84 11.48
CA MET A 112 -13.84 13.16 10.58
C MET A 112 -12.38 13.25 11.05
N GLY A 113 -11.92 14.45 11.40
CA GLY A 113 -10.55 14.68 11.82
C GLY A 113 -10.18 13.93 13.09
N LYS A 114 -11.05 13.92 14.08
CA LYS A 114 -10.81 13.22 15.35
C LYS A 114 -10.81 11.72 15.19
N VAL A 115 -11.76 11.18 14.43
CA VAL A 115 -11.82 9.74 14.16
C VAL A 115 -10.59 9.30 13.36
N MET A 116 -10.24 10.01 12.32
CA MET A 116 -9.04 9.71 11.51
C MET A 116 -7.77 9.79 12.36
N GLY A 117 -7.65 10.81 13.20
CA GLY A 117 -6.50 10.97 14.10
C GLY A 117 -6.36 9.84 15.11
N ALA A 118 -7.45 9.23 15.53
CA ALA A 118 -7.45 8.08 16.46
C ALA A 118 -7.16 6.77 15.75
N VAL A 119 -7.65 6.59 14.54
CA VAL A 119 -7.64 5.31 13.81
C VAL A 119 -6.40 5.14 12.93
N MET A 120 -5.99 6.19 12.21
CA MET A 120 -4.87 6.10 11.27
C MET A 120 -3.56 5.57 11.86
N PRO A 121 -3.14 6.02 13.08
CA PRO A 121 -1.90 5.49 13.67
C PRO A 121 -1.91 3.97 13.90
N ARG A 122 -3.09 3.38 14.12
CA ARG A 122 -3.24 1.94 14.35
C ARG A 122 -3.02 1.13 13.07
N PHE A 123 -3.30 1.71 11.92
CA PHE A 123 -3.27 1.02 10.63
C PHE A 123 -2.25 1.60 9.64
N LYS A 124 -1.44 2.54 10.08
CA LYS A 124 -0.42 3.15 9.25
C LYS A 124 0.50 2.07 8.66
N GLY A 125 0.70 2.14 7.34
CA GLY A 125 1.49 1.14 6.63
C GLY A 125 0.77 -0.18 6.35
N ARG A 126 -0.40 -0.45 6.97
CA ARG A 126 -1.16 -1.71 6.81
C ARG A 126 -2.51 -1.56 6.14
N ALA A 127 -3.00 -0.35 6.00
CA ALA A 127 -4.27 -0.08 5.33
C ALA A 127 -4.16 1.16 4.46
N ASP A 128 -4.92 1.17 3.34
CA ASP A 128 -5.00 2.33 2.46
C ASP A 128 -5.80 3.43 3.16
N GLY A 129 -5.25 4.63 3.20
CA GLY A 129 -5.91 5.80 3.77
C GLY A 129 -7.28 6.11 3.15
N LYS A 130 -7.46 5.81 1.87
CA LYS A 130 -8.75 5.97 1.18
C LYS A 130 -9.82 5.03 1.72
N LEU A 131 -9.45 3.78 1.99
CA LEU A 131 -10.36 2.80 2.56
C LEU A 131 -10.75 3.19 3.99
N VAL A 132 -9.78 3.61 4.80
CA VAL A 132 -10.04 4.07 6.16
C VAL A 132 -10.98 5.28 6.14
N ASN A 133 -10.72 6.25 5.27
CA ASN A 133 -11.55 7.44 5.08
C ASN A 133 -12.99 7.09 4.72
N GLN A 134 -13.18 6.16 3.78
CA GLN A 134 -14.49 5.69 3.36
C GLN A 134 -15.25 5.05 4.53
N ILE A 135 -14.59 4.19 5.28
CA ILE A 135 -15.20 3.51 6.44
C ILE A 135 -15.59 4.52 7.53
N VAL A 136 -14.73 5.51 7.78
CA VAL A 136 -15.02 6.58 8.74
C VAL A 136 -16.26 7.36 8.32
N ARG A 137 -16.36 7.73 7.05
CA ARG A 137 -17.54 8.43 6.51
C ARG A 137 -18.82 7.61 6.68
N GLU A 138 -18.76 6.32 6.36
CA GLU A 138 -19.90 5.42 6.50
C GLU A 138 -20.37 5.31 7.94
N GLU A 139 -19.45 5.12 8.86
CA GLU A 139 -19.77 4.98 10.29
C GLU A 139 -20.28 6.27 10.92
N LEU A 140 -19.71 7.42 10.54
CA LEU A 140 -20.19 8.73 11.02
C LEU A 140 -21.61 9.02 10.48
N ALA A 141 -21.88 8.68 9.22
CA ALA A 141 -23.21 8.82 8.63
C ALA A 141 -24.23 7.91 9.32
N GLY A 142 -23.82 6.68 9.66
CA GLY A 142 -24.65 5.73 10.41
C GLY A 142 -24.94 6.22 11.82
N SER A 143 -23.97 6.80 12.51
CA SER A 143 -24.14 7.30 13.88
C SER A 143 -25.05 8.52 13.98
N THR A 144 -25.15 9.33 12.92
CA THR A 144 -26.02 10.50 12.88
C THR A 144 -27.49 10.16 12.56
N LYS A 145 -27.75 8.97 12.08
CA LYS A 145 -29.10 8.49 11.75
C LYS A 145 -29.83 7.82 12.92
N SER A 146 -29.14 7.61 14.00
CA SER A 146 -29.71 7.04 15.24
C SER A 146 -29.99 8.17 16.23
#